data_f40d7e40ba4e1debe5020da4fa3cb35d
#
_entry.id   f40d7e40ba4e1debe5020da4fa3cb35d
#
_cell.length_a   1.000
_cell.length_b   1.000
_cell.length_c   1.000
_cell.angle_alpha   90.00
_cell.angle_beta   90.00
_cell.angle_gamma   90.00
#
_symmetry.space_group_name_H-M   'P 1'
#
loop_
_entity.id
_entity.type
_entity.pdbx_description
1 polymer ?
#
loop_
_entity_poly.entity_id
_entity_poly.type
_entity_poly.pdbx_seq_one_letter_code
_entity_poly.pdbx_strand_id
1 'polypeptide(L)'
;EDGSDVIIPIGDVYNTFISNDILDMNHFEDEEAGIAEKEVFAAFSDRKESVIQALSGILSDPNGSAYKDLSRENQAYLTYIVTDLLTNNAGIIMSESIDRNDATYRAWKEDESINVYSYLNYAISKNWIDTSLLKSHVSSEGDYSDSNELYQGMIAYILDSVNSDHNFDKLIYKYMIKSGAVTGRQVCMMLYEQGILAQDDDQYNRLASGSLGGYDFIRGKIETLEITPGQLALEPCTGSVVMTDTNTGEVLACVSYPGYDNNRLAN
;
A
#
# COMPACT_ATOMS: atom_id res chain seq x y z
N GLU A 1 22.30 20.87 -5.60
CA GLU A 1 21.67 20.30 -4.38
C GLU A 1 21.30 21.50 -3.51
N ASP A 2 20.03 21.75 -3.29
CA ASP A 2 19.56 22.94 -2.56
C ASP A 2 19.61 22.80 -1.03
N GLY A 3 20.18 21.71 -0.50
CA GLY A 3 20.39 21.51 0.93
C GLY A 3 19.11 21.48 1.78
N SER A 4 17.94 21.24 1.18
CA SER A 4 16.71 21.10 1.95
C SER A 4 16.71 19.74 2.66
N ASP A 5 16.55 19.76 3.98
CA ASP A 5 16.38 18.55 4.77
C ASP A 5 15.07 17.85 4.36
N VAL A 6 15.17 16.61 3.92
CA VAL A 6 13.98 15.79 3.66
C VAL A 6 13.42 15.31 4.99
N ILE A 7 12.29 15.87 5.40
CA ILE A 7 11.59 15.45 6.63
C ILE A 7 10.59 14.35 6.26
N ILE A 8 10.83 13.14 6.74
CA ILE A 8 9.91 12.01 6.57
C ILE A 8 9.10 11.84 7.86
N PRO A 9 7.77 11.91 7.81
CA PRO A 9 6.93 11.63 8.97
C PRO A 9 7.20 10.20 9.49
N ILE A 10 7.34 10.05 10.80
CA ILE A 10 7.64 8.74 11.40
C ILE A 10 6.59 7.66 11.06
N GLY A 11 5.33 8.06 10.87
CA GLY A 11 4.29 7.14 10.42
C GLY A 11 4.54 6.57 9.02
N ASP A 12 5.18 7.35 8.13
CA ASP A 12 5.55 6.86 6.81
C ASP A 12 6.74 5.88 6.91
N VAL A 13 7.67 6.08 7.86
CA VAL A 13 8.73 5.11 8.16
C VAL A 13 8.15 3.79 8.64
N TYR A 14 7.19 3.81 9.59
CA TYR A 14 6.53 2.59 10.03
C TYR A 14 5.78 1.89 8.89
N ASN A 15 5.10 2.67 8.04
CA ASN A 15 4.41 2.11 6.89
C ASN A 15 5.36 1.44 5.89
N THR A 16 6.59 1.94 5.76
CA THR A 16 7.57 1.37 4.83
C THR A 16 7.90 -0.09 5.15
N PHE A 17 7.90 -0.49 6.41
CA PHE A 17 8.14 -1.88 6.80
C PHE A 17 7.06 -2.83 6.26
N ILE A 18 5.82 -2.38 6.15
CA ILE A 18 4.70 -3.16 5.58
C ILE A 18 4.66 -3.00 4.06
N SER A 19 4.75 -1.77 3.55
CA SER A 19 4.62 -1.52 2.11
C SER A 19 5.72 -2.15 1.26
N ASN A 20 6.92 -2.30 1.82
CA ASN A 20 8.07 -2.91 1.16
C ASN A 20 8.26 -4.41 1.49
N ASP A 21 7.27 -5.06 2.09
CA ASP A 21 7.32 -6.47 2.48
C ASP A 21 8.52 -6.84 3.40
N ILE A 22 8.98 -5.89 4.22
CA ILE A 22 9.99 -6.16 5.25
C ILE A 22 9.35 -6.95 6.38
N LEU A 23 8.15 -6.53 6.80
CA LEU A 23 7.25 -7.32 7.63
C LEU A 23 6.37 -8.18 6.71
N ASP A 24 6.40 -9.48 6.89
CA ASP A 24 5.53 -10.41 6.19
C ASP A 24 4.16 -10.43 6.87
N MET A 25 3.16 -9.87 6.19
CA MET A 25 1.78 -9.83 6.72
C MET A 25 1.15 -11.22 6.84
N ASN A 26 1.60 -12.21 6.05
CA ASN A 26 1.07 -13.57 6.16
C ASN A 26 1.45 -14.20 7.50
N HIS A 27 2.61 -13.86 8.04
CA HIS A 27 3.06 -14.35 9.34
C HIS A 27 2.15 -13.90 10.49
N PHE A 28 1.41 -12.78 10.34
CA PHE A 28 0.51 -12.28 11.38
C PHE A 28 -0.64 -13.26 11.71
N GLU A 29 -0.99 -14.14 10.78
CA GLU A 29 -2.05 -15.15 10.93
C GLU A 29 -1.53 -16.47 11.50
N ASP A 30 -0.22 -16.66 11.57
CA ASP A 30 0.38 -17.92 11.99
C ASP A 30 0.16 -18.20 13.49
N GLU A 31 0.13 -19.48 13.85
CA GLU A 31 0.06 -19.90 15.26
C GLU A 31 1.29 -19.39 16.03
N GLU A 32 2.45 -19.32 15.38
CA GLU A 32 3.72 -18.88 15.94
C GLU A 32 3.89 -17.36 15.95
N ALA A 33 2.95 -16.60 15.39
CA ALA A 33 2.99 -15.14 15.38
C ALA A 33 3.15 -14.57 16.79
N GLY A 34 3.89 -13.48 16.90
CA GLY A 34 4.15 -12.79 18.15
C GLY A 34 2.92 -12.09 18.73
N ILE A 35 3.08 -11.49 19.89
CA ILE A 35 1.98 -10.82 20.58
C ILE A 35 1.53 -9.59 19.81
N ALA A 36 2.49 -8.76 19.35
CA ALA A 36 2.16 -7.55 18.60
C ALA A 36 1.55 -7.88 17.24
N GLU A 37 2.03 -8.92 16.57
CA GLU A 37 1.45 -9.39 15.31
C GLU A 37 -0.01 -9.80 15.46
N LYS A 38 -0.33 -10.63 16.47
CA LYS A 38 -1.70 -11.08 16.74
C LYS A 38 -2.64 -9.92 17.11
N GLU A 39 -2.17 -8.96 17.90
CA GLU A 39 -2.96 -7.77 18.25
C GLU A 39 -3.23 -6.91 17.01
N VAL A 40 -2.21 -6.69 16.18
CA VAL A 40 -2.31 -5.91 14.94
C VAL A 40 -3.21 -6.60 13.93
N PHE A 41 -3.11 -7.93 13.80
CA PHE A 41 -3.96 -8.71 12.91
C PHE A 41 -5.44 -8.69 13.33
N ALA A 42 -5.71 -8.84 14.62
CA ALA A 42 -7.09 -8.74 15.12
C ALA A 42 -7.70 -7.36 14.81
N ALA A 43 -6.96 -6.28 15.10
CA ALA A 43 -7.40 -4.92 14.78
C ALA A 43 -7.57 -4.69 13.26
N PHE A 44 -6.71 -5.30 12.45
CA PHE A 44 -6.80 -5.24 10.99
C PHE A 44 -8.04 -5.96 10.48
N SER A 45 -8.36 -7.14 10.98
CA SER A 45 -9.53 -7.93 10.55
C SER A 45 -10.83 -7.14 10.78
N ASP A 46 -11.00 -6.55 11.96
CA ASP A 46 -12.14 -5.69 12.29
C ASP A 46 -12.18 -4.45 11.38
N ARG A 47 -11.02 -3.85 11.12
CA ARG A 47 -10.90 -2.68 10.25
C ARG A 47 -11.26 -3.01 8.81
N LYS A 48 -10.75 -4.13 8.28
CA LYS A 48 -11.00 -4.58 6.90
C LYS A 48 -12.49 -4.80 6.66
N GLU A 49 -13.17 -5.48 7.58
CA GLU A 49 -14.63 -5.67 7.49
C GLU A 49 -15.36 -4.32 7.44
N SER A 50 -14.99 -3.37 8.30
CA SER A 50 -15.58 -2.02 8.32
C SER A 50 -15.31 -1.25 7.03
N VAL A 51 -14.11 -1.37 6.47
CA VAL A 51 -13.73 -0.72 5.20
C VAL A 51 -14.54 -1.30 4.03
N ILE A 52 -14.65 -2.63 3.94
CA ILE A 52 -15.41 -3.30 2.88
C ILE A 52 -16.89 -2.89 2.95
N GLN A 53 -17.46 -2.84 4.16
CA GLN A 53 -18.85 -2.38 4.35
C GLN A 53 -19.03 -0.92 3.93
N ALA A 54 -18.11 -0.03 4.30
CA ALA A 54 -18.14 1.38 3.90
C ALA A 54 -18.02 1.54 2.38
N LEU A 55 -17.10 0.80 1.75
CA LEU A 55 -16.94 0.80 0.28
C LEU A 55 -18.18 0.30 -0.44
N SER A 56 -18.81 -0.76 0.05
CA SER A 56 -20.09 -1.25 -0.49
C SER A 56 -21.14 -0.14 -0.48
N GLY A 57 -21.25 0.62 0.62
CA GLY A 57 -22.15 1.77 0.71
C GLY A 57 -21.82 2.87 -0.30
N ILE A 58 -20.54 3.27 -0.38
CA ILE A 58 -20.08 4.33 -1.30
C ILE A 58 -20.30 3.94 -2.76
N LEU A 59 -19.98 2.71 -3.13
CA LEU A 59 -20.15 2.19 -4.50
C LEU A 59 -21.63 2.06 -4.89
N SER A 60 -22.52 1.83 -3.93
CA SER A 60 -23.95 1.60 -4.20
C SER A 60 -24.81 2.87 -4.14
N ASP A 61 -24.26 4.01 -3.72
CA ASP A 61 -25.05 5.23 -3.50
C ASP A 61 -25.04 6.17 -4.72
N PRO A 62 -26.17 6.28 -5.49
CA PRO A 62 -26.26 7.19 -6.62
C PRO A 62 -26.19 8.67 -6.21
N ASN A 63 -26.52 9.00 -4.95
CA ASN A 63 -26.49 10.34 -4.38
C ASN A 63 -25.31 10.55 -3.44
N GLY A 64 -24.32 9.68 -3.49
CA GLY A 64 -23.13 9.75 -2.65
C GLY A 64 -22.31 11.02 -2.86
N SER A 65 -21.45 11.33 -1.89
CA SER A 65 -20.58 12.50 -1.95
C SER A 65 -19.65 12.46 -3.16
N ALA A 66 -19.34 13.62 -3.72
CA ALA A 66 -18.30 13.76 -4.73
C ALA A 66 -16.96 13.27 -4.20
N TYR A 67 -16.08 12.78 -5.09
CA TYR A 67 -14.79 12.21 -4.69
C TYR A 67 -13.97 13.16 -3.79
N LYS A 68 -13.87 14.45 -4.15
CA LYS A 68 -13.15 15.46 -3.37
C LYS A 68 -13.69 15.70 -1.96
N ASP A 69 -14.96 15.39 -1.71
CA ASP A 69 -15.63 15.60 -0.42
C ASP A 69 -15.52 14.37 0.51
N LEU A 70 -14.96 13.28 0.02
CA LEU A 70 -14.69 12.08 0.81
C LEU A 70 -13.46 12.28 1.72
N SER A 71 -13.36 11.45 2.75
CA SER A 71 -12.14 11.38 3.56
C SER A 71 -10.93 10.98 2.70
N ARG A 72 -9.73 11.42 3.09
CA ARG A 72 -8.47 11.05 2.41
C ARG A 72 -8.28 9.55 2.29
N GLU A 73 -8.73 8.81 3.27
CA GLU A 73 -8.70 7.35 3.29
C GLU A 73 -9.63 6.77 2.21
N ASN A 74 -10.88 7.19 2.16
CA ASN A 74 -11.83 6.73 1.14
C ASN A 74 -11.40 7.15 -0.27
N GLN A 75 -10.85 8.36 -0.43
CA GLN A 75 -10.26 8.79 -1.70
C GLN A 75 -9.14 7.84 -2.16
N ALA A 76 -8.25 7.44 -1.25
CA ALA A 76 -7.17 6.51 -1.56
C ALA A 76 -7.69 5.12 -1.94
N TYR A 77 -8.69 4.61 -1.22
CA TYR A 77 -9.33 3.32 -1.56
C TYR A 77 -10.01 3.36 -2.93
N LEU A 78 -10.74 4.41 -3.25
CA LEU A 78 -11.38 4.55 -4.55
C LEU A 78 -10.37 4.75 -5.68
N THR A 79 -9.27 5.48 -5.42
CA THR A 79 -8.18 5.61 -6.39
C THR A 79 -7.57 4.24 -6.70
N TYR A 80 -7.28 3.45 -5.67
CA TYR A 80 -6.78 2.09 -5.83
C TYR A 80 -7.76 1.23 -6.64
N ILE A 81 -9.05 1.24 -6.28
CA ILE A 81 -10.08 0.47 -6.98
C ILE A 81 -10.16 0.85 -8.45
N VAL A 82 -10.29 2.13 -8.76
CA VAL A 82 -10.52 2.58 -10.14
C VAL A 82 -9.24 2.48 -10.97
N THR A 83 -8.09 2.88 -10.42
CA THR A 83 -6.84 2.96 -11.18
C THR A 83 -6.07 1.64 -11.17
N ASP A 84 -5.83 1.08 -9.98
CA ASP A 84 -4.97 -0.09 -9.88
C ASP A 84 -5.76 -1.37 -10.14
N LEU A 85 -6.88 -1.59 -9.44
CA LEU A 85 -7.65 -2.81 -9.58
C LEU A 85 -8.36 -2.89 -10.95
N LEU A 86 -9.26 -1.93 -11.26
CA LEU A 86 -10.12 -2.02 -12.44
C LEU A 86 -9.40 -1.68 -13.74
N THR A 87 -8.45 -0.73 -13.73
CA THR A 87 -7.77 -0.29 -14.94
C THR A 87 -6.48 -1.07 -15.18
N ASN A 88 -5.51 -1.00 -14.24
CA ASN A 88 -4.17 -1.51 -14.47
C ASN A 88 -4.09 -3.04 -14.35
N ASN A 89 -4.71 -3.62 -13.32
CA ASN A 89 -4.57 -5.05 -13.02
C ASN A 89 -5.58 -5.90 -13.80
N ALA A 90 -6.87 -5.55 -13.72
CA ALA A 90 -7.92 -6.35 -14.33
C ALA A 90 -8.20 -6.00 -15.79
N GLY A 91 -7.87 -4.79 -16.23
CA GLY A 91 -8.21 -4.30 -17.59
C GLY A 91 -9.72 -4.15 -17.84
N ILE A 92 -10.53 -4.13 -16.76
CA ILE A 92 -11.99 -3.95 -16.86
C ILE A 92 -12.31 -2.56 -17.40
N ILE A 93 -11.62 -1.51 -16.93
CA ILE A 93 -11.70 -0.19 -17.52
C ILE A 93 -10.68 -0.13 -18.66
N MET A 94 -11.18 -0.04 -19.89
CA MET A 94 -10.36 0.01 -21.11
C MET A 94 -9.85 1.43 -21.36
N SER A 95 -8.65 1.73 -20.89
CA SER A 95 -8.03 3.07 -20.97
C SER A 95 -8.00 3.67 -22.38
N GLU A 96 -7.81 2.82 -23.39
CA GLU A 96 -7.79 3.19 -24.82
C GLU A 96 -9.17 3.58 -25.36
N SER A 97 -10.25 3.15 -24.71
CA SER A 97 -11.63 3.48 -25.09
C SER A 97 -12.11 4.81 -24.50
N ILE A 98 -11.34 5.37 -23.55
CA ILE A 98 -11.73 6.60 -22.84
C ILE A 98 -11.38 7.84 -23.67
N ASP A 99 -12.41 8.63 -24.00
CA ASP A 99 -12.16 10.00 -24.48
C ASP A 99 -11.78 10.90 -23.29
N ARG A 100 -10.54 11.33 -23.25
CA ARG A 100 -10.02 12.20 -22.17
C ARG A 100 -10.63 13.61 -22.19
N ASN A 101 -11.28 14.02 -23.26
CA ASN A 101 -12.02 15.30 -23.34
C ASN A 101 -13.49 15.15 -22.91
N ASP A 102 -13.95 13.93 -22.63
CA ASP A 102 -15.30 13.70 -22.13
C ASP A 102 -15.54 14.43 -20.79
N ALA A 103 -16.68 15.11 -20.69
CA ALA A 103 -16.99 15.94 -19.53
C ALA A 103 -17.07 15.14 -18.22
N THR A 104 -17.59 13.90 -18.27
CA THR A 104 -17.71 13.03 -17.08
C THR A 104 -16.36 12.48 -16.67
N TYR A 105 -15.50 12.12 -17.65
CA TYR A 105 -14.13 11.72 -17.34
C TYR A 105 -13.36 12.84 -16.64
N ARG A 106 -13.47 14.08 -17.13
CA ARG A 106 -12.81 15.24 -16.53
C ARG A 106 -13.39 15.57 -15.15
N ALA A 107 -14.71 15.49 -15.00
CA ALA A 107 -15.37 15.69 -13.71
C ALA A 107 -14.92 14.68 -12.64
N TRP A 108 -14.57 13.45 -13.04
CA TRP A 108 -14.01 12.44 -12.16
C TRP A 108 -12.51 12.66 -11.90
N LYS A 109 -11.72 12.82 -12.98
CA LYS A 109 -10.25 12.72 -12.92
C LYS A 109 -9.56 14.07 -12.62
N GLU A 110 -10.13 15.19 -13.09
CA GLU A 110 -9.53 16.52 -12.95
C GLU A 110 -10.24 17.36 -11.87
N ASP A 111 -11.57 17.45 -11.95
CA ASP A 111 -12.38 18.30 -11.06
C ASP A 111 -12.76 17.59 -9.75
N GLU A 112 -12.69 16.25 -9.73
CA GLU A 112 -13.07 15.38 -8.61
C GLU A 112 -14.50 15.68 -8.07
N SER A 113 -15.38 16.16 -8.94
CA SER A 113 -16.67 16.78 -8.61
C SER A 113 -17.85 15.83 -8.68
N ILE A 114 -17.66 14.58 -9.07
CA ILE A 114 -18.69 13.54 -9.11
C ILE A 114 -18.35 12.38 -8.19
N ASN A 115 -19.36 11.56 -7.85
CA ASN A 115 -19.15 10.34 -7.07
C ASN A 115 -18.75 9.17 -7.98
N VAL A 116 -18.21 8.11 -7.37
CA VAL A 116 -17.76 6.91 -8.06
C VAL A 116 -18.89 6.17 -8.75
N TYR A 117 -20.09 6.15 -8.16
CA TYR A 117 -21.29 5.55 -8.74
C TYR A 117 -21.59 6.15 -10.12
N SER A 118 -21.64 7.49 -10.21
CA SER A 118 -21.91 8.21 -11.44
C SER A 118 -20.84 7.96 -12.50
N TYR A 119 -19.55 7.95 -12.10
CA TYR A 119 -18.44 7.69 -13.00
C TYR A 119 -18.50 6.29 -13.60
N LEU A 120 -18.63 5.25 -12.77
CA LEU A 120 -18.62 3.87 -13.23
C LEU A 120 -19.85 3.50 -14.05
N ASN A 121 -21.06 3.99 -13.67
CA ASN A 121 -22.26 3.80 -14.49
C ASN A 121 -22.15 4.49 -15.86
N TYR A 122 -21.56 5.68 -15.88
CA TYR A 122 -21.29 6.37 -17.14
C TYR A 122 -20.31 5.59 -18.01
N ALA A 123 -19.24 5.05 -17.41
CA ALA A 123 -18.27 4.22 -18.11
C ALA A 123 -18.90 2.98 -18.75
N ILE A 124 -19.85 2.32 -18.07
CA ILE A 124 -20.66 1.23 -18.65
C ILE A 124 -21.44 1.74 -19.87
N SER A 125 -22.15 2.87 -19.73
CA SER A 125 -22.99 3.42 -20.81
C SER A 125 -22.19 3.84 -22.05
N LYS A 126 -20.92 4.15 -21.88
CA LYS A 126 -19.99 4.54 -22.96
C LYS A 126 -19.19 3.39 -23.54
N ASN A 127 -19.43 2.16 -23.09
CA ASN A 127 -18.62 1.01 -23.45
C ASN A 127 -17.10 1.19 -23.13
N TRP A 128 -16.78 1.87 -22.02
CA TRP A 128 -15.41 1.94 -21.52
C TRP A 128 -15.05 0.73 -20.64
N ILE A 129 -16.02 -0.14 -20.38
CA ILE A 129 -15.90 -1.31 -19.53
C ILE A 129 -15.90 -2.58 -20.39
N ASP A 130 -14.91 -3.46 -20.20
CA ASP A 130 -14.98 -4.82 -20.72
C ASP A 130 -15.90 -5.68 -19.84
N THR A 131 -17.15 -5.79 -20.28
CA THR A 131 -18.18 -6.54 -19.53
C THR A 131 -17.96 -8.04 -19.57
N SER A 132 -17.11 -8.55 -20.47
CA SER A 132 -16.82 -9.99 -20.56
C SER A 132 -16.14 -10.52 -19.31
N LEU A 133 -15.37 -9.67 -18.63
CA LEU A 133 -14.65 -9.99 -17.39
C LEU A 133 -15.57 -10.03 -16.14
N LEU A 134 -16.77 -9.46 -16.26
CA LEU A 134 -17.76 -9.41 -15.16
C LEU A 134 -18.77 -10.57 -15.19
N LYS A 135 -18.74 -11.44 -16.23
CA LYS A 135 -19.74 -12.50 -16.45
C LYS A 135 -19.90 -13.45 -15.26
N SER A 136 -18.84 -13.76 -14.54
CA SER A 136 -18.89 -14.64 -13.36
C SER A 136 -19.61 -14.01 -12.15
N HIS A 137 -19.79 -12.70 -12.15
CA HIS A 137 -20.42 -11.94 -11.08
C HIS A 137 -21.81 -11.40 -11.45
N VAL A 138 -22.28 -11.68 -12.68
CA VAL A 138 -23.61 -11.29 -13.15
C VAL A 138 -24.55 -12.50 -13.07
N SER A 139 -25.72 -12.30 -12.47
CA SER A 139 -26.67 -13.40 -12.16
C SER A 139 -27.51 -13.89 -13.34
N SER A 140 -27.52 -13.19 -14.48
CA SER A 140 -28.35 -13.54 -15.63
C SER A 140 -27.65 -14.53 -16.58
N GLU A 141 -28.32 -15.65 -16.87
CA GLU A 141 -27.85 -16.65 -17.85
C GLU A 141 -28.06 -16.22 -19.33
N GLY A 142 -28.37 -14.95 -19.60
CA GLY A 142 -28.68 -14.43 -20.95
C GLY A 142 -27.64 -13.46 -21.48
N ASP A 143 -27.54 -13.38 -22.82
CA ASP A 143 -26.67 -12.44 -23.54
C ASP A 143 -27.03 -10.94 -23.35
N TYR A 144 -28.07 -10.63 -22.58
CA TYR A 144 -28.58 -9.28 -22.34
C TYR A 144 -28.67 -9.01 -20.84
N SER A 145 -27.55 -8.62 -20.23
CA SER A 145 -27.55 -7.99 -18.91
C SER A 145 -27.89 -6.51 -19.08
N ASP A 146 -28.81 -5.98 -18.28
CA ASP A 146 -29.03 -4.54 -18.28
C ASP A 146 -27.86 -3.79 -17.58
N SER A 147 -27.81 -2.48 -17.78
CA SER A 147 -26.69 -1.66 -17.21
C SER A 147 -26.63 -1.75 -15.69
N ASN A 148 -27.75 -1.97 -15.01
CA ASN A 148 -27.81 -2.09 -13.56
C ASN A 148 -27.24 -3.44 -13.10
N GLU A 149 -27.59 -4.53 -13.78
CA GLU A 149 -27.01 -5.86 -13.49
C GLU A 149 -25.50 -5.86 -13.68
N LEU A 150 -25.01 -5.24 -14.76
CA LEU A 150 -23.58 -5.08 -15.01
C LEU A 150 -22.91 -4.28 -13.90
N TYR A 151 -23.55 -3.23 -13.44
CA TYR A 151 -23.02 -2.42 -12.34
C TYR A 151 -22.98 -3.18 -11.03
N GLN A 152 -24.03 -3.94 -10.69
CA GLN A 152 -24.05 -4.78 -9.49
C GLN A 152 -22.98 -5.89 -9.59
N GLY A 153 -22.80 -6.50 -10.77
CA GLY A 153 -21.71 -7.44 -11.01
C GLY A 153 -20.33 -6.84 -10.80
N MET A 154 -20.15 -5.58 -11.23
CA MET A 154 -18.89 -4.86 -11.00
C MET A 154 -18.64 -4.56 -9.51
N ILE A 155 -19.66 -4.16 -8.75
CA ILE A 155 -19.54 -3.99 -7.29
C ILE A 155 -19.14 -5.32 -6.65
N ALA A 156 -19.82 -6.42 -6.99
CA ALA A 156 -19.49 -7.73 -6.46
C ALA A 156 -18.03 -8.12 -6.76
N TYR A 157 -17.58 -7.91 -8.01
CA TYR A 157 -16.19 -8.12 -8.41
C TYR A 157 -15.21 -7.29 -7.58
N ILE A 158 -15.50 -5.98 -7.40
CA ILE A 158 -14.64 -5.09 -6.62
C ILE A 158 -14.50 -5.58 -5.18
N LEU A 159 -15.63 -5.85 -4.52
CA LEU A 159 -15.63 -6.26 -3.11
C LEU A 159 -14.95 -7.61 -2.89
N ASP A 160 -15.14 -8.57 -3.79
CA ASP A 160 -14.45 -9.86 -3.75
C ASP A 160 -12.95 -9.70 -3.97
N SER A 161 -12.56 -8.89 -4.96
CA SER A 161 -11.15 -8.62 -5.27
C SER A 161 -10.43 -7.93 -4.12
N VAL A 162 -10.96 -6.83 -3.57
CA VAL A 162 -10.31 -6.12 -2.46
C VAL A 162 -10.26 -6.93 -1.17
N ASN A 163 -11.17 -7.91 -1.01
CA ASN A 163 -11.16 -8.81 0.12
C ASN A 163 -9.96 -9.78 0.13
N SER A 164 -9.40 -10.07 -1.04
CA SER A 164 -8.26 -10.98 -1.21
C SER A 164 -6.98 -10.30 -1.69
N ASP A 165 -6.98 -8.97 -1.84
CA ASP A 165 -5.87 -8.23 -2.41
C ASP A 165 -4.88 -7.74 -1.35
N HIS A 166 -3.71 -8.33 -1.33
CA HIS A 166 -2.61 -7.98 -0.44
C HIS A 166 -2.16 -6.50 -0.54
N ASN A 167 -2.19 -5.90 -1.73
CA ASN A 167 -1.82 -4.50 -1.90
C ASN A 167 -2.90 -3.57 -1.33
N PHE A 168 -4.16 -3.99 -1.39
CA PHE A 168 -5.23 -3.28 -0.73
C PHE A 168 -5.11 -3.38 0.79
N ASP A 169 -4.72 -4.54 1.32
CA ASP A 169 -4.44 -4.73 2.75
C ASP A 169 -3.32 -3.80 3.24
N LYS A 170 -2.23 -3.66 2.48
CA LYS A 170 -1.18 -2.67 2.78
C LYS A 170 -1.72 -1.24 2.88
N LEU A 171 -2.68 -0.90 2.04
CA LEU A 171 -3.31 0.42 2.08
C LEU A 171 -4.17 0.60 3.34
N ILE A 172 -4.87 -0.44 3.80
CA ILE A 172 -5.59 -0.43 5.09
C ILE A 172 -4.59 -0.23 6.25
N TYR A 173 -3.52 -1.01 6.31
CA TYR A 173 -2.47 -0.87 7.33
C TYR A 173 -1.87 0.54 7.37
N LYS A 174 -1.63 1.14 6.20
CA LYS A 174 -1.15 2.53 6.10
C LYS A 174 -2.07 3.50 6.84
N TYR A 175 -3.38 3.37 6.69
CA TYR A 175 -4.34 4.24 7.37
C TYR A 175 -4.52 3.88 8.84
N MET A 176 -4.36 2.62 9.22
CA MET A 176 -4.31 2.20 10.63
C MET A 176 -3.12 2.81 11.36
N ILE A 177 -1.93 2.84 10.73
CA ILE A 177 -0.75 3.52 11.27
C ILE A 177 -0.99 5.03 11.37
N LYS A 178 -1.53 5.65 10.32
CA LYS A 178 -1.82 7.10 10.30
C LYS A 178 -2.84 7.52 11.35
N SER A 179 -3.81 6.68 11.65
CA SER A 179 -4.83 6.94 12.69
C SER A 179 -4.35 6.58 14.10
N GLY A 180 -3.22 5.88 14.23
CA GLY A 180 -2.71 5.37 15.51
C GLY A 180 -3.40 4.09 15.99
N ALA A 181 -4.26 3.46 15.19
CA ALA A 181 -4.83 2.14 15.48
C ALA A 181 -3.75 1.05 15.51
N VAL A 182 -2.73 1.19 14.69
CA VAL A 182 -1.46 0.47 14.79
C VAL A 182 -0.39 1.45 15.24
N THR A 183 0.22 1.19 16.37
CA THR A 183 1.20 2.07 16.97
C THR A 183 2.62 1.78 16.45
N GLY A 184 3.47 2.80 16.43
CA GLY A 184 4.88 2.60 16.06
C GLY A 184 5.62 1.62 16.99
N ARG A 185 5.19 1.46 18.26
CA ARG A 185 5.76 0.45 19.16
C ARG A 185 5.41 -0.97 18.72
N GLN A 186 4.16 -1.22 18.32
CA GLN A 186 3.77 -2.53 17.78
C GLN A 186 4.55 -2.86 16.52
N VAL A 187 4.73 -1.90 15.59
CA VAL A 187 5.58 -2.09 14.41
C VAL A 187 7.00 -2.46 14.81
N CYS A 188 7.60 -1.77 15.79
CA CYS A 188 8.94 -2.08 16.27
C CYS A 188 9.04 -3.45 16.96
N MET A 189 8.00 -3.88 17.68
CA MET A 189 7.95 -5.21 18.29
C MET A 189 7.88 -6.30 17.23
N MET A 190 7.08 -6.12 16.17
CA MET A 190 6.98 -7.07 15.07
C MET A 190 8.32 -7.28 14.34
N LEU A 191 9.22 -6.27 14.28
CA LEU A 191 10.56 -6.43 13.71
C LEU A 191 11.41 -7.46 14.49
N TYR A 192 11.19 -7.60 15.81
CA TYR A 192 11.80 -8.64 16.61
C TYR A 192 11.06 -9.98 16.46
N GLU A 193 9.74 -9.95 16.49
CA GLU A 193 8.89 -11.14 16.43
C GLU A 193 9.12 -11.93 15.14
N GLN A 194 9.37 -11.24 14.01
CA GLN A 194 9.75 -11.87 12.74
C GLN A 194 11.26 -12.08 12.56
N GLY A 195 12.09 -11.77 13.55
CA GLY A 195 13.52 -11.96 13.47
C GLY A 195 14.26 -11.07 12.46
N ILE A 196 13.61 -9.95 12.03
CA ILE A 196 14.24 -8.95 11.15
C ILE A 196 15.38 -8.25 11.87
N LEU A 197 15.18 -7.96 13.16
CA LEU A 197 16.21 -7.52 14.08
C LEU A 197 16.67 -8.68 14.97
N ALA A 198 17.96 -8.69 15.31
CA ALA A 198 18.50 -9.65 16.27
C ALA A 198 17.83 -9.48 17.63
N GLN A 199 17.41 -10.58 18.26
CA GLN A 199 16.66 -10.56 19.51
C GLN A 199 17.40 -9.77 20.61
N ASP A 200 16.68 -8.84 21.22
CA ASP A 200 17.10 -8.05 22.37
C ASP A 200 15.92 -7.95 23.35
N ASP A 201 15.92 -8.81 24.34
CA ASP A 201 14.81 -8.93 25.30
C ASP A 201 14.62 -7.64 26.13
N ASP A 202 15.69 -6.91 26.43
CA ASP A 202 15.57 -5.63 27.16
C ASP A 202 14.83 -4.59 26.32
N GLN A 203 15.24 -4.40 25.09
CA GLN A 203 14.59 -3.43 24.19
C GLN A 203 13.15 -3.86 23.87
N TYR A 204 12.91 -5.14 23.61
CA TYR A 204 11.56 -5.66 23.37
C TYR A 204 10.63 -5.39 24.56
N ASN A 205 11.06 -5.72 25.78
CA ASN A 205 10.28 -5.48 27.00
C ASN A 205 10.04 -3.98 27.26
N ARG A 206 10.98 -3.13 26.92
CA ARG A 206 10.84 -1.66 27.02
C ARG A 206 9.85 -1.12 26.00
N LEU A 207 9.81 -1.65 24.78
CA LEU A 207 8.77 -1.35 23.79
C LEU A 207 7.41 -1.81 24.30
N ALA A 208 7.29 -3.06 24.76
CA ALA A 208 6.05 -3.62 25.25
C ALA A 208 5.49 -2.84 26.45
N SER A 209 6.35 -2.46 27.41
CA SER A 209 5.94 -1.66 28.57
C SER A 209 5.70 -0.17 28.26
N GLY A 210 6.09 0.29 27.08
CA GLY A 210 6.01 1.71 26.69
C GLY A 210 7.07 2.62 27.29
N SER A 211 8.10 2.06 27.95
CA SER A 211 9.24 2.83 28.46
C SER A 211 10.24 3.24 27.37
N LEU A 212 10.13 2.64 26.18
CA LEU A 212 10.84 3.01 24.96
C LEU A 212 9.81 3.36 23.87
N GLY A 213 9.89 4.56 23.31
CA GLY A 213 9.06 5.00 22.21
C GLY A 213 9.51 4.40 20.89
N GLY A 214 8.58 4.14 19.97
CA GLY A 214 8.92 3.63 18.63
C GLY A 214 9.85 4.58 17.85
N TYR A 215 9.69 5.90 18.00
CA TYR A 215 10.56 6.89 17.36
C TYR A 215 12.03 6.75 17.83
N ASP A 216 12.26 6.76 19.14
CA ASP A 216 13.61 6.67 19.70
C ASP A 216 14.25 5.33 19.37
N PHE A 217 13.45 4.26 19.34
CA PHE A 217 13.90 2.94 18.94
C PHE A 217 14.37 2.92 17.47
N ILE A 218 13.52 3.32 16.51
CA ILE A 218 13.88 3.34 15.08
C ILE A 218 15.06 4.24 14.81
N ARG A 219 15.10 5.43 15.45
CA ARG A 219 16.24 6.33 15.34
C ARG A 219 17.54 5.67 15.77
N GLY A 220 17.52 4.99 16.92
CA GLY A 220 18.71 4.24 17.39
C GLY A 220 19.14 3.15 16.43
N LYS A 221 18.19 2.38 15.86
CA LYS A 221 18.49 1.32 14.89
C LYS A 221 19.03 1.83 13.56
N ILE A 222 18.59 3.03 13.12
CA ILE A 222 19.16 3.70 11.94
C ILE A 222 20.58 4.22 12.25
N GLU A 223 20.79 4.84 13.41
CA GLU A 223 22.11 5.34 13.81
C GLU A 223 23.16 4.21 13.93
N THR A 224 22.74 3.01 14.33
CA THR A 224 23.61 1.82 14.39
C THR A 224 23.66 1.01 13.09
N LEU A 225 22.93 1.43 12.05
CA LEU A 225 22.80 0.74 10.76
C LEU A 225 22.20 -0.68 10.87
N GLU A 226 21.50 -1.00 11.95
CA GLU A 226 20.71 -2.23 12.05
C GLU A 226 19.46 -2.17 11.14
N ILE A 227 18.96 -0.96 10.90
CA ILE A 227 17.96 -0.65 9.86
C ILE A 227 18.64 0.26 8.83
N THR A 228 18.75 -0.24 7.61
CA THR A 228 19.44 0.48 6.54
C THR A 228 18.52 1.45 5.80
N PRO A 229 19.04 2.55 5.21
CA PRO A 229 18.26 3.43 4.36
C PRO A 229 17.56 2.71 3.20
N GLY A 230 18.18 1.66 2.64
CA GLY A 230 17.59 0.87 1.56
C GLY A 230 16.31 0.13 1.98
N GLN A 231 16.25 -0.39 3.22
CA GLN A 231 15.04 -1.00 3.76
C GLN A 231 13.91 0.01 3.95
N LEU A 232 14.23 1.27 4.18
CA LEU A 232 13.25 2.34 4.33
C LEU A 232 12.85 3.00 3.00
N ALA A 233 13.27 2.43 1.86
CA ALA A 233 13.12 3.04 0.52
C ALA A 233 13.65 4.49 0.45
N LEU A 234 14.56 4.84 1.34
CA LEU A 234 15.31 6.09 1.25
C LEU A 234 16.38 5.89 0.19
N GLU A 235 16.48 6.80 -0.77
CA GLU A 235 17.60 6.80 -1.70
C GLU A 235 18.90 6.99 -0.89
N PRO A 236 19.75 5.95 -0.73
CA PRO A 236 21.00 6.15 -0.03
C PRO A 236 21.86 7.10 -0.84
N CYS A 237 22.53 8.03 -0.17
CA CYS A 237 23.63 8.74 -0.81
C CYS A 237 24.59 7.69 -1.38
N THR A 238 24.73 7.65 -2.70
CA THR A 238 25.66 6.73 -3.35
C THR A 238 27.02 7.37 -3.44
N GLY A 239 28.06 6.60 -3.16
CA GLY A 239 29.44 7.04 -3.28
C GLY A 239 30.31 5.90 -3.77
N SER A 240 31.31 6.22 -4.57
CA SER A 240 32.36 5.27 -4.93
C SER A 240 33.73 5.91 -4.73
N VAL A 241 34.66 5.13 -4.24
CA VAL A 241 36.07 5.50 -4.10
C VAL A 241 36.92 4.51 -4.89
N VAL A 242 37.69 5.00 -5.81
CA VAL A 242 38.70 4.25 -6.53
C VAL A 242 40.05 4.80 -6.16
N MET A 243 40.92 3.97 -5.61
CA MET A 243 42.31 4.32 -5.27
C MET A 243 43.25 3.61 -6.25
N THR A 244 44.11 4.39 -6.91
CA THR A 244 45.06 3.85 -7.84
C THR A 244 46.48 4.26 -7.44
N ASP A 245 47.48 3.41 -7.72
CA ASP A 245 48.88 3.78 -7.64
C ASP A 245 49.20 4.69 -8.83
N THR A 246 49.69 5.88 -8.56
CA THR A 246 49.98 6.89 -9.54
C THR A 246 51.22 6.56 -10.42
N ASN A 247 52.08 5.63 -10.00
CA ASN A 247 53.26 5.23 -10.74
C ASN A 247 53.00 4.00 -11.63
N THR A 248 52.19 3.07 -11.20
CA THR A 248 51.93 1.81 -11.89
C THR A 248 50.57 1.75 -12.57
N GLY A 249 49.63 2.61 -12.17
CA GLY A 249 48.25 2.58 -12.65
C GLY A 249 47.39 1.45 -12.02
N GLU A 250 47.96 0.66 -11.12
CA GLU A 250 47.22 -0.42 -10.44
C GLU A 250 46.10 0.14 -9.58
N VAL A 251 44.91 -0.54 -9.61
CA VAL A 251 43.80 -0.23 -8.72
C VAL A 251 44.06 -0.86 -7.36
N LEU A 252 44.34 -0.05 -6.36
CA LEU A 252 44.63 -0.47 -4.98
C LEU A 252 43.37 -0.76 -4.18
N ALA A 253 42.29 -0.01 -4.44
CA ALA A 253 40.99 -0.23 -3.85
C ALA A 253 39.87 0.31 -4.75
N CYS A 254 38.74 -0.39 -4.74
CA CYS A 254 37.50 0.07 -5.37
C CYS A 254 36.37 -0.26 -4.40
N VAL A 255 35.72 0.77 -3.86
CA VAL A 255 34.65 0.63 -2.88
C VAL A 255 33.44 1.43 -3.37
N SER A 256 32.28 0.83 -3.32
CA SER A 256 31.00 1.51 -3.56
C SER A 256 30.11 1.44 -2.31
N TYR A 257 29.37 2.50 -2.07
CA TYR A 257 28.33 2.54 -1.06
C TYR A 257 26.98 2.94 -1.74
N PRO A 258 25.88 2.23 -1.45
CA PRO A 258 25.83 1.00 -0.68
C PRO A 258 26.59 -0.14 -1.35
N GLY A 259 27.09 -1.09 -0.52
CA GLY A 259 27.80 -2.26 -1.00
C GLY A 259 26.91 -3.13 -1.87
N TYR A 260 27.44 -3.64 -2.97
CA TYR A 260 26.71 -4.46 -3.92
C TYR A 260 27.02 -5.94 -3.69
N ASP A 261 26.03 -6.74 -3.34
CA ASP A 261 26.17 -8.19 -3.20
C ASP A 261 25.61 -8.89 -4.44
N ASN A 262 26.53 -9.34 -5.31
CA ASN A 262 26.20 -10.04 -6.55
C ASN A 262 25.42 -11.36 -6.31
N ASN A 263 25.52 -11.96 -5.11
CA ASN A 263 24.86 -13.23 -4.80
C ASN A 263 23.36 -13.06 -4.54
N ARG A 264 22.91 -11.85 -4.23
CA ARG A 264 21.49 -11.54 -4.01
C ARG A 264 20.72 -11.26 -5.30
N LEU A 265 21.40 -11.08 -6.45
CA LEU A 265 20.78 -10.87 -7.76
C LEU A 265 20.58 -12.15 -8.57
N ALA A 266 21.08 -13.27 -8.10
CA ALA A 266 21.07 -14.55 -8.82
C ALA A 266 19.96 -15.50 -8.35
N ASN A 267 19.02 -15.05 -7.49
CA ASN A 267 17.88 -15.86 -7.02
C ASN A 267 16.56 -15.16 -7.35
#